data_7b87d03ef23869fcd1b9b986ff9493a3
#
_entry.id   7b87d03ef23869fcd1b9b986ff9493a3
#
_cell.length_a   1.000
_cell.length_b   1.000
_cell.length_c   1.000
_cell.angle_alpha   90.00
_cell.angle_beta   90.00
_cell.angle_gamma   90.00
#
_symmetry.space_group_name_H-M   'P 1'
#
loop_
_entity.id
_entity.type
_entity.pdbx_description
1 polymer ?
#
loop_
_entity_poly.entity_id
_entity_poly.type
_entity_poly.pdbx_seq_one_letter_code
_entity_poly.pdbx_strand_id
1 'polypeptide(L)'
;MDTDTFIVAAREWCALLRDVGEAFVVRYLDLAMQLAVALHCQNDADAERAVNGVSSADQRDLLALSAILRLLLEAATREHMTFLLPAAQRNEMAQSSLRKAEQTIVQSLPEAFRPRFRQMLAKYWDTLNETAESATFSLPRVDQLHWKVAKDSGQRILLRLQTSDGRTRTIHVPIKQFHQLRHSAASVLQEMNQVEAHPMMRLAYLEQSRRTEAVVMTTGSGTTSSVP
;
A
#
# COMPACT_ATOMS: atom_id res chain seq x y z
N MET A 1 12.29 9.75 -2.31
CA MET A 1 12.76 9.18 -1.01
C MET A 1 11.81 9.69 0.05
N ASP A 2 10.94 8.81 0.54
CA ASP A 2 9.79 9.23 1.38
C ASP A 2 10.12 9.30 2.90
N THR A 3 11.40 9.29 3.25
CA THR A 3 11.85 9.58 4.63
C THR A 3 11.33 10.93 5.12
N ASP A 4 11.11 11.87 4.21
CA ASP A 4 10.53 13.18 4.52
C ASP A 4 9.09 13.06 5.01
N THR A 5 8.30 12.12 4.45
CA THR A 5 6.92 11.88 4.89
C THR A 5 6.86 11.39 6.33
N PHE A 6 7.76 10.48 6.73
CA PHE A 6 7.85 10.01 8.10
C PHE A 6 8.21 11.14 9.08
N ILE A 7 9.19 11.97 8.72
CA ILE A 7 9.62 13.09 9.56
C ILE A 7 8.50 14.14 9.69
N VAL A 8 7.76 14.41 8.60
CA VAL A 8 6.61 15.32 8.63
C VAL A 8 5.53 14.78 9.57
N ALA A 9 5.12 13.53 9.42
CA ALA A 9 4.13 12.91 10.29
C ALA A 9 4.58 12.87 11.78
N ALA A 10 5.86 12.63 12.03
CA ALA A 10 6.41 12.66 13.38
C ALA A 10 6.35 14.09 14.00
N ARG A 11 6.57 15.13 13.20
CA ARG A 11 6.40 16.53 13.62
C ARG A 11 4.94 16.88 13.90
N GLU A 12 4.02 16.39 13.07
CA GLU A 12 2.58 16.54 13.30
C GLU A 12 2.16 15.85 14.60
N TRP A 13 2.73 14.68 14.92
CA TRP A 13 2.51 14.06 16.23
C TRP A 13 3.00 14.92 17.39
N CYS A 14 4.20 15.51 17.27
CA CYS A 14 4.70 16.43 18.27
C CYS A 14 3.84 17.71 18.42
N ALA A 15 3.22 18.16 17.33
CA ALA A 15 2.28 19.29 17.36
C ALA A 15 0.97 18.90 18.08
N LEU A 16 0.38 17.76 17.68
CA LEU A 16 -0.83 17.24 18.32
C LEU A 16 -0.64 17.01 19.83
N LEU A 17 0.53 16.51 20.25
CA LEU A 17 0.86 16.36 21.67
C LEU A 17 0.81 17.66 22.46
N ARG A 18 1.16 18.79 21.87
CA ARG A 18 1.07 20.10 22.52
C ARG A 18 -0.37 20.58 22.65
N ASP A 19 -1.21 20.24 21.67
CA ASP A 19 -2.60 20.70 21.62
C ASP A 19 -3.50 19.86 22.53
N VAL A 20 -3.34 18.54 22.53
CA VAL A 20 -4.23 17.59 23.23
C VAL A 20 -3.67 17.16 24.59
N GLY A 21 -2.37 17.24 24.76
CA GLY A 21 -1.66 16.89 25.99
C GLY A 21 -1.24 15.40 26.07
N GLU A 22 -0.21 15.19 26.88
CA GLU A 22 0.43 13.85 27.06
C GLU A 22 -0.54 12.82 27.67
N ALA A 23 -1.38 13.24 28.61
CA ALA A 23 -2.32 12.34 29.31
C ALA A 23 -3.31 11.68 28.35
N PHE A 24 -3.79 12.42 27.34
CA PHE A 24 -4.64 11.90 26.31
C PHE A 24 -3.93 10.83 25.47
N VAL A 25 -2.72 11.12 25.00
CA VAL A 25 -1.95 10.19 24.16
C VAL A 25 -1.58 8.95 24.95
N VAL A 26 -1.19 9.05 26.22
CA VAL A 26 -0.93 7.89 27.08
C VAL A 26 -2.16 6.97 27.17
N ARG A 27 -3.34 7.56 27.29
CA ARG A 27 -4.60 6.82 27.41
C ARG A 27 -5.04 6.15 26.12
N TYR A 28 -4.90 6.83 24.99
CA TYR A 28 -5.50 6.42 23.73
C TYR A 28 -4.50 5.90 22.69
N LEU A 29 -3.20 5.89 22.95
CA LEU A 29 -2.18 5.50 21.98
C LEU A 29 -2.38 4.08 21.42
N ASP A 30 -2.70 3.12 22.28
CA ASP A 30 -2.91 1.73 21.86
C ASP A 30 -4.16 1.61 20.97
N LEU A 31 -5.22 2.31 21.34
CA LEU A 31 -6.45 2.32 20.57
C LEU A 31 -6.27 3.04 19.22
N ALA A 32 -5.55 4.17 19.23
CA ALA A 32 -5.21 4.91 18.01
C ALA A 32 -4.33 4.08 17.07
N MET A 33 -3.40 3.28 17.61
CA MET A 33 -2.58 2.37 16.83
C MET A 33 -3.42 1.23 16.24
N GLN A 34 -4.32 0.62 17.02
CA GLN A 34 -5.24 -0.41 16.52
C GLN A 34 -6.12 0.15 15.39
N LEU A 35 -6.64 1.36 15.57
CA LEU A 35 -7.42 2.05 14.55
C LEU A 35 -6.59 2.35 13.29
N ALA A 36 -5.35 2.81 13.46
CA ALA A 36 -4.43 3.06 12.34
C ALA A 36 -4.14 1.78 11.54
N VAL A 37 -3.92 0.65 12.21
CA VAL A 37 -3.71 -0.67 11.58
C VAL A 37 -4.99 -1.14 10.89
N ALA A 38 -6.16 -1.04 11.54
CA ALA A 38 -7.44 -1.42 10.94
C ALA A 38 -7.73 -0.62 9.66
N LEU A 39 -7.48 0.70 9.69
CA LEU A 39 -7.62 1.56 8.52
C LEU A 39 -6.58 1.25 7.42
N HIS A 40 -5.37 0.84 7.79
CA HIS A 40 -4.35 0.41 6.83
C HIS A 40 -4.75 -0.89 6.14
N CYS A 41 -5.27 -1.86 6.90
CA CYS A 41 -5.74 -3.15 6.41
C CYS A 41 -7.14 -3.10 5.77
N GLN A 42 -7.77 -1.93 5.68
CA GLN A 42 -9.13 -1.72 5.15
C GLN A 42 -10.20 -2.54 5.90
N ASN A 43 -10.03 -2.73 7.20
CA ASN A 43 -10.97 -3.42 8.08
C ASN A 43 -11.90 -2.41 8.77
N ASP A 44 -12.96 -2.01 8.06
CA ASP A 44 -13.88 -0.98 8.53
C ASP A 44 -14.64 -1.40 9.81
N ALA A 45 -14.95 -2.69 9.97
CA ALA A 45 -15.68 -3.19 11.14
C ALA A 45 -14.87 -3.05 12.45
N ASP A 46 -13.55 -3.25 12.40
CA ASP A 46 -12.68 -3.05 13.56
C ASP A 46 -12.45 -1.56 13.82
N ALA A 47 -12.35 -0.76 12.76
CA ALA A 47 -12.22 0.67 12.86
C ALA A 47 -13.45 1.32 13.53
N GLU A 48 -14.67 0.94 13.11
CA GLU A 48 -15.91 1.44 13.71
C GLU A 48 -16.03 1.03 15.18
N ARG A 49 -15.69 -0.21 15.54
CA ARG A 49 -15.70 -0.66 16.93
C ARG A 49 -14.76 0.14 17.83
N ALA A 50 -13.56 0.45 17.31
CA ALA A 50 -12.57 1.24 18.04
C ALA A 50 -13.07 2.67 18.31
N VAL A 51 -13.72 3.31 17.34
CA VAL A 51 -14.23 4.68 17.48
C VAL A 51 -15.47 4.73 18.38
N ASN A 52 -16.40 3.76 18.26
CA ASN A 52 -17.64 3.75 19.04
C ASN A 52 -17.41 3.54 20.54
N GLY A 53 -16.25 3.03 20.95
CA GLY A 53 -15.88 2.84 22.36
C GLY A 53 -15.40 4.11 23.06
N VAL A 54 -15.30 5.25 22.36
CA VAL A 54 -14.70 6.49 22.87
C VAL A 54 -15.75 7.61 22.95
N SER A 55 -15.60 8.48 23.94
CA SER A 55 -16.51 9.64 24.09
C SER A 55 -16.46 10.53 22.85
N SER A 56 -17.60 11.11 22.46
CA SER A 56 -17.69 11.98 21.28
C SER A 56 -16.75 13.19 21.34
N ALA A 57 -16.40 13.65 22.53
CA ALA A 57 -15.43 14.73 22.72
C ALA A 57 -14.00 14.31 22.32
N ASP A 58 -13.63 13.08 22.63
CA ASP A 58 -12.28 12.55 22.38
C ASP A 58 -12.13 11.93 20.98
N GLN A 59 -13.23 11.65 20.28
CA GLN A 59 -13.22 10.97 18.98
C GLN A 59 -12.42 11.75 17.92
N ARG A 60 -12.57 13.09 17.89
CA ARG A 60 -11.86 13.91 16.92
C ARG A 60 -10.34 13.81 17.08
N ASP A 61 -9.88 13.89 18.32
CA ASP A 61 -8.45 13.87 18.63
C ASP A 61 -7.88 12.45 18.47
N LEU A 62 -8.68 11.42 18.77
CA LEU A 62 -8.35 10.02 18.48
C LEU A 62 -8.18 9.79 16.98
N LEU A 63 -9.10 10.30 16.15
CA LEU A 63 -9.01 10.18 14.70
C LEU A 63 -7.79 10.92 14.14
N ALA A 64 -7.49 12.12 14.67
CA ALA A 64 -6.30 12.86 14.29
C ALA A 64 -5.01 12.08 14.63
N LEU A 65 -4.92 11.53 15.85
CA LEU A 65 -3.79 10.72 16.27
C LEU A 65 -3.67 9.44 15.42
N SER A 66 -4.78 8.75 15.14
CA SER A 66 -4.77 7.54 14.31
C SER A 66 -4.35 7.82 12.86
N ALA A 67 -4.75 8.96 12.29
CA ALA A 67 -4.33 9.37 10.95
C ALA A 67 -2.83 9.61 10.87
N ILE A 68 -2.24 10.28 11.86
CA ILE A 68 -0.80 10.50 11.95
C ILE A 68 -0.06 9.17 12.11
N LEU A 69 -0.52 8.29 13.01
CA LEU A 69 0.07 6.97 13.21
C LEU A 69 0.00 6.12 11.94
N ARG A 70 -1.11 6.18 11.20
CA ARG A 70 -1.25 5.49 9.92
C ARG A 70 -0.20 5.97 8.91
N LEU A 71 0.03 7.28 8.78
CA LEU A 71 1.08 7.82 7.90
C LEU A 71 2.47 7.34 8.31
N LEU A 72 2.74 7.25 9.62
CA LEU A 72 4.01 6.71 10.13
C LEU A 72 4.16 5.21 9.80
N LEU A 73 3.10 4.42 9.96
CA LEU A 73 3.09 3.00 9.60
C LEU A 73 3.30 2.81 8.09
N GLU A 74 2.57 3.55 7.26
CA GLU A 74 2.70 3.49 5.80
C GLU A 74 4.11 3.87 5.33
N ALA A 75 4.71 4.90 5.91
CA ALA A 75 6.08 5.29 5.59
C ALA A 75 7.09 4.24 6.07
N ALA A 76 6.92 3.69 7.28
CA ALA A 76 7.82 2.69 7.85
C ALA A 76 7.81 1.37 7.06
N THR A 77 6.64 0.91 6.61
CA THR A 77 6.50 -0.32 5.80
C THR A 77 6.99 -0.12 4.38
N ARG A 78 6.66 1.00 3.73
CA ARG A 78 7.09 1.33 2.37
C ARG A 78 8.61 1.41 2.23
N GLU A 79 9.28 2.02 3.19
CA GLU A 79 10.73 2.19 3.21
C GLU A 79 11.46 1.06 3.95
N HIS A 80 10.74 0.00 4.34
CA HIS A 80 11.29 -1.14 5.10
C HIS A 80 12.17 -0.72 6.29
N MET A 81 11.68 0.23 7.12
CA MET A 81 12.42 0.82 8.24
C MET A 81 12.59 -0.16 9.41
N THR A 82 13.23 -1.31 9.18
CA THR A 82 13.46 -2.36 10.19
C THR A 82 14.28 -1.86 11.39
N PHE A 83 15.05 -0.77 11.23
CA PHE A 83 15.78 -0.15 12.33
C PHE A 83 14.87 0.46 13.42
N LEU A 84 13.59 0.67 13.13
CA LEU A 84 12.60 1.09 14.12
C LEU A 84 12.18 -0.06 15.04
N LEU A 85 12.37 -1.30 14.64
CA LEU A 85 12.02 -2.47 15.46
C LEU A 85 12.96 -2.63 16.67
N PRO A 86 12.51 -3.27 17.77
CA PRO A 86 13.37 -3.66 18.86
C PRO A 86 14.54 -4.54 18.39
N ALA A 87 15.68 -4.47 19.08
CA ALA A 87 16.89 -5.18 18.68
C ALA A 87 16.70 -6.71 18.55
N ALA A 88 15.79 -7.31 19.32
CA ALA A 88 15.47 -8.73 19.26
C ALA A 88 14.80 -9.18 17.92
N GLN A 89 14.21 -8.27 17.17
CA GLN A 89 13.55 -8.56 15.89
C GLN A 89 14.34 -8.06 14.68
N ARG A 90 15.51 -7.48 14.90
CA ARG A 90 16.39 -7.09 13.80
C ARG A 90 17.17 -8.30 13.31
N ASN A 91 17.25 -8.45 12.00
CA ASN A 91 18.18 -9.42 11.41
C ASN A 91 19.61 -9.08 11.85
N GLU A 92 20.42 -10.11 12.16
CA GLU A 92 21.78 -9.97 12.70
C GLU A 92 22.68 -9.05 11.84
N MET A 93 22.44 -8.95 10.53
CA MET A 93 23.17 -8.04 9.64
C MET A 93 22.88 -6.54 9.87
N ALA A 94 21.80 -6.17 10.54
CA ALA A 94 21.41 -4.79 10.80
C ALA A 94 21.86 -4.25 12.16
N GLN A 95 22.66 -5.02 12.91
CA GLN A 95 23.17 -4.62 14.24
C GLN A 95 24.33 -3.61 14.18
N SER A 96 24.84 -3.29 12.99
CA SER A 96 25.80 -2.20 12.83
C SER A 96 25.16 -0.86 13.23
N SER A 97 25.93 -0.03 13.91
CA SER A 97 25.56 1.31 14.37
C SER A 97 24.60 2.02 13.41
N LEU A 98 23.45 2.45 13.92
CA LEU A 98 22.45 3.23 13.16
C LEU A 98 23.16 4.35 12.41
N ARG A 99 22.93 4.44 11.12
CA ARG A 99 23.45 5.54 10.29
C ARG A 99 22.87 6.85 10.81
N LYS A 100 23.59 7.95 10.64
CA LYS A 100 23.12 9.28 11.11
C LYS A 100 21.69 9.62 10.67
N ALA A 101 21.33 9.22 9.43
CA ALA A 101 19.99 9.41 8.90
C ALA A 101 18.92 8.63 9.68
N GLU A 102 19.21 7.37 10.03
CA GLU A 102 18.30 6.52 10.81
C GLU A 102 18.13 7.07 12.24
N GLN A 103 19.21 7.59 12.84
CA GLN A 103 19.15 8.27 14.14
C GLN A 103 18.26 9.50 14.08
N THR A 104 18.35 10.31 13.03
CA THR A 104 17.51 11.49 12.84
C THR A 104 16.02 11.11 12.76
N ILE A 105 15.69 10.03 12.04
CA ILE A 105 14.32 9.50 11.95
C ILE A 105 13.82 9.05 13.33
N VAL A 106 14.61 8.29 14.06
CA VAL A 106 14.25 7.86 15.43
C VAL A 106 14.07 9.05 16.37
N GLN A 107 14.91 10.07 16.25
CA GLN A 107 14.84 11.27 17.07
C GLN A 107 13.65 12.17 16.73
N SER A 108 13.10 12.09 15.53
CA SER A 108 11.91 12.86 15.15
C SER A 108 10.65 12.42 15.91
N LEU A 109 10.60 11.17 16.40
CA LEU A 109 9.50 10.68 17.22
C LEU A 109 9.51 11.30 18.62
N PRO A 110 8.33 11.55 19.23
CA PRO A 110 8.23 12.05 20.60
C PRO A 110 8.95 11.12 21.57
N GLU A 111 9.87 11.66 22.38
CA GLU A 111 10.79 10.87 23.20
C GLU A 111 10.05 9.97 24.20
N ALA A 112 9.03 10.51 24.87
CA ALA A 112 8.23 9.77 25.85
C ALA A 112 7.49 8.55 25.25
N PHE A 113 7.09 8.63 23.98
CA PHE A 113 6.29 7.59 23.32
C PHE A 113 7.10 6.70 22.39
N ARG A 114 8.35 7.02 22.11
CA ARG A 114 9.24 6.28 21.21
C ARG A 114 9.37 4.78 21.55
N PRO A 115 9.58 4.37 22.81
CA PRO A 115 9.67 2.94 23.15
C PRO A 115 8.35 2.21 22.89
N ARG A 116 7.22 2.81 23.27
CA ARG A 116 5.89 2.21 23.12
C ARG A 116 5.49 2.11 21.65
N PHE A 117 5.76 3.14 20.86
CA PHE A 117 5.54 3.12 19.41
C PHE A 117 6.32 1.97 18.76
N ARG A 118 7.60 1.81 19.08
CA ARG A 118 8.46 0.74 18.55
C ARG A 118 7.95 -0.65 18.93
N GLN A 119 7.49 -0.82 20.17
CA GLN A 119 6.91 -2.07 20.63
C GLN A 119 5.62 -2.42 19.91
N MET A 120 4.74 -1.44 19.66
CA MET A 120 3.52 -1.64 18.92
C MET A 120 3.79 -1.88 17.42
N LEU A 121 4.72 -1.14 16.84
CA LEU A 121 5.14 -1.37 15.45
C LEU A 121 5.63 -2.82 15.28
N ALA A 122 6.43 -3.33 16.23
CA ALA A 122 6.90 -4.70 16.22
C ALA A 122 5.77 -5.73 16.30
N LYS A 123 4.73 -5.45 17.08
CA LYS A 123 3.57 -6.33 17.23
C LYS A 123 2.78 -6.48 15.93
N TYR A 124 2.69 -5.41 15.15
CA TYR A 124 1.88 -5.39 13.91
C TYR A 124 2.73 -5.50 12.63
N TRP A 125 4.06 -5.62 12.76
CA TRP A 125 4.98 -5.56 11.63
C TRP A 125 4.68 -6.60 10.55
N ASP A 126 4.47 -7.84 10.95
CA ASP A 126 4.20 -8.95 10.02
C ASP A 126 2.86 -8.73 9.30
N THR A 127 1.81 -8.37 10.04
CA THR A 127 0.50 -8.06 9.45
C THR A 127 0.56 -6.90 8.45
N LEU A 128 1.33 -5.86 8.76
CA LEU A 128 1.49 -4.70 7.88
C LEU A 128 2.27 -5.07 6.59
N ASN A 129 3.29 -5.92 6.70
CA ASN A 129 4.05 -6.39 5.55
C ASN A 129 3.25 -7.36 4.68
N GLU A 130 2.53 -8.31 5.28
CA GLU A 130 1.63 -9.22 4.55
C GLU A 130 0.57 -8.44 3.77
N THR A 131 0.02 -7.38 4.36
CA THR A 131 -0.93 -6.50 3.68
C THR A 131 -0.25 -5.72 2.55
N ALA A 132 0.98 -5.27 2.75
CA ALA A 132 1.75 -4.57 1.72
C ALA A 132 2.16 -5.49 0.57
N GLU A 133 2.50 -6.75 0.84
CA GLU A 133 2.83 -7.76 -0.16
C GLU A 133 1.58 -8.31 -0.87
N SER A 134 0.49 -8.53 -0.14
CA SER A 134 -0.79 -8.98 -0.70
C SER A 134 -1.54 -7.86 -1.42
N ALA A 135 -1.34 -6.62 -1.04
CA ALA A 135 -1.66 -5.47 -1.86
C ALA A 135 -0.68 -5.46 -3.05
N THR A 136 -0.78 -6.50 -3.90
CA THR A 136 -0.25 -6.42 -5.25
C THR A 136 -0.62 -5.04 -5.74
N PHE A 137 0.36 -4.27 -6.19
CA PHE A 137 0.20 -2.93 -6.72
C PHE A 137 -0.66 -3.05 -7.99
N SER A 138 -1.90 -3.43 -7.79
CA SER A 138 -2.91 -3.48 -8.80
C SER A 138 -3.37 -2.06 -8.99
N LEU A 139 -2.62 -1.33 -9.81
CA LEU A 139 -3.18 -0.13 -10.43
C LEU A 139 -4.56 -0.54 -10.96
N PRO A 140 -5.62 0.19 -10.58
CA PRO A 140 -6.95 -0.14 -11.07
C PRO A 140 -6.88 -0.21 -12.59
N ARG A 141 -7.25 -1.37 -13.15
CA ARG A 141 -7.29 -1.58 -14.59
C ARG A 141 -8.31 -0.64 -15.18
N VAL A 142 -8.03 -0.16 -16.38
CA VAL A 142 -9.02 0.54 -17.19
C VAL A 142 -9.91 -0.53 -17.82
N ASP A 143 -11.13 -0.66 -17.34
CA ASP A 143 -12.11 -1.60 -17.90
C ASP A 143 -12.77 -1.03 -19.15
N GLN A 144 -13.07 0.27 -19.12
CA GLN A 144 -13.67 0.95 -20.27
C GLN A 144 -13.03 2.33 -20.47
N LEU A 145 -12.72 2.61 -21.72
CA LEU A 145 -12.21 3.90 -22.17
C LEU A 145 -13.14 4.46 -23.26
N HIS A 146 -13.78 5.58 -22.97
CA HIS A 146 -14.54 6.32 -23.96
C HIS A 146 -13.88 7.66 -24.21
N TRP A 147 -13.89 8.09 -25.47
CA TRP A 147 -13.36 9.41 -25.82
C TRP A 147 -14.33 10.16 -26.69
N LYS A 148 -14.35 11.47 -26.53
CA LYS A 148 -15.19 12.39 -27.34
C LYS A 148 -14.41 13.67 -27.61
N VAL A 149 -14.53 14.16 -28.85
CA VAL A 149 -13.98 15.48 -29.19
C VAL A 149 -14.94 16.54 -28.61
N ALA A 150 -14.43 17.44 -27.79
CA ALA A 150 -15.20 18.54 -27.24
C ALA A 150 -15.45 19.57 -28.35
N LYS A 151 -16.73 19.81 -28.70
CA LYS A 151 -17.13 20.73 -29.78
C LYS A 151 -16.93 22.21 -29.43
N ASP A 152 -16.95 22.54 -28.13
CA ASP A 152 -17.08 23.93 -27.66
C ASP A 152 -15.77 24.59 -27.20
N SER A 153 -14.66 23.86 -27.09
CA SER A 153 -13.39 24.40 -26.63
C SER A 153 -12.22 23.87 -27.43
N GLY A 154 -12.04 24.44 -28.64
CA GLY A 154 -10.94 24.19 -29.56
C GLY A 154 -9.91 23.15 -29.16
N GLN A 155 -9.87 22.00 -29.84
CA GLN A 155 -8.81 21.00 -29.81
C GLN A 155 -8.58 20.25 -28.48
N ARG A 156 -9.62 20.00 -27.70
CA ARG A 156 -9.55 19.13 -26.51
C ARG A 156 -10.34 17.86 -26.71
N ILE A 157 -9.81 16.78 -26.17
CA ILE A 157 -10.45 15.46 -26.14
C ILE A 157 -10.84 15.15 -24.70
N LEU A 158 -12.08 14.73 -24.54
CA LEU A 158 -12.63 14.28 -23.27
C LEU A 158 -12.44 12.76 -23.20
N LEU A 159 -11.62 12.29 -22.26
CA LEU A 159 -11.45 10.87 -21.96
C LEU A 159 -12.28 10.53 -20.72
N ARG A 160 -13.15 9.55 -20.84
CA ARG A 160 -13.88 8.96 -19.72
C ARG A 160 -13.34 7.57 -19.46
N LEU A 161 -12.73 7.39 -18.30
CA LEU A 161 -12.12 6.14 -17.84
C LEU A 161 -13.03 5.52 -16.80
N GLN A 162 -13.40 4.27 -16.98
CA GLN A 162 -13.98 3.45 -15.93
C GLN A 162 -12.92 2.45 -15.50
N THR A 163 -12.63 2.45 -14.21
CA THR A 163 -11.58 1.62 -13.61
C THR A 163 -12.19 0.46 -12.85
N SER A 164 -11.42 -0.64 -12.66
CA SER A 164 -11.86 -1.89 -12.01
C SER A 164 -12.30 -1.69 -10.54
N ASP A 165 -11.96 -0.55 -9.92
CA ASP A 165 -12.46 -0.12 -8.61
C ASP A 165 -13.87 0.53 -8.66
N GLY A 166 -14.55 0.47 -9.83
CA GLY A 166 -15.87 1.05 -10.05
C GLY A 166 -15.89 2.58 -10.21
N ARG A 167 -14.74 3.23 -10.14
CA ARG A 167 -14.66 4.70 -10.26
C ARG A 167 -14.67 5.14 -11.72
N THR A 168 -15.39 6.22 -12.00
CA THR A 168 -15.35 6.88 -13.30
C THR A 168 -14.59 8.18 -13.18
N ARG A 169 -13.58 8.36 -14.02
CA ARG A 169 -12.77 9.58 -14.11
C ARG A 169 -12.92 10.21 -15.48
N THR A 170 -13.08 11.52 -15.51
CA THR A 170 -13.14 12.30 -16.75
C THR A 170 -11.94 13.22 -16.82
N ILE A 171 -11.17 13.13 -17.90
CA ILE A 171 -9.92 13.86 -18.11
C ILE A 171 -10.02 14.65 -19.39
N HIS A 172 -9.66 15.94 -19.35
CA HIS A 172 -9.54 16.79 -20.53
C HIS A 172 -8.10 16.75 -21.03
N VAL A 173 -7.90 16.23 -22.24
CA VAL A 173 -6.58 16.07 -22.84
C VAL A 173 -6.47 16.97 -24.08
N PRO A 174 -5.42 17.81 -24.19
CA PRO A 174 -5.12 18.52 -25.42
C PRO A 174 -4.87 17.53 -26.57
N ILE A 175 -5.28 17.90 -27.79
CA ILE A 175 -5.21 17.00 -28.96
C ILE A 175 -3.77 16.52 -29.23
N LYS A 176 -2.76 17.35 -28.99
CA LYS A 176 -1.35 16.99 -29.14
C LYS A 176 -0.95 15.87 -28.18
N GLN A 177 -1.35 15.99 -26.90
CA GLN A 177 -1.05 14.97 -25.88
C GLN A 177 -1.81 13.67 -26.15
N PHE A 178 -3.04 13.76 -26.66
CA PHE A 178 -3.80 12.57 -27.08
C PHE A 178 -3.11 11.83 -28.22
N HIS A 179 -2.58 12.54 -29.23
CA HIS A 179 -1.81 11.90 -30.30
C HIS A 179 -0.51 11.26 -29.79
N GLN A 180 0.18 11.90 -28.84
CA GLN A 180 1.35 11.33 -28.20
C GLN A 180 1.00 10.05 -27.42
N LEU A 181 -0.06 10.08 -26.62
CA LEU A 181 -0.56 8.91 -25.87
C LEU A 181 -0.89 7.76 -26.83
N ARG A 182 -1.64 8.05 -27.91
CA ARG A 182 -1.99 7.05 -28.92
C ARG A 182 -0.76 6.45 -29.60
N HIS A 183 0.22 7.27 -29.91
CA HIS A 183 1.46 6.81 -30.51
C HIS A 183 2.26 5.93 -29.54
N SER A 184 2.42 6.37 -28.30
CA SER A 184 3.12 5.59 -27.26
C SER A 184 2.43 4.24 -27.02
N ALA A 185 1.10 4.23 -26.92
CA ALA A 185 0.36 2.99 -26.74
C ALA A 185 0.53 2.02 -27.94
N ALA A 186 0.51 2.54 -29.16
CA ALA A 186 0.73 1.74 -30.36
C ALA A 186 2.17 1.18 -30.41
N SER A 187 3.18 1.98 -30.02
CA SER A 187 4.57 1.53 -29.97
C SER A 187 4.77 0.42 -28.94
N VAL A 188 4.23 0.58 -27.73
CA VAL A 188 4.29 -0.46 -26.68
C VAL A 188 3.61 -1.73 -27.13
N LEU A 189 2.42 -1.64 -27.76
CA LEU A 189 1.71 -2.81 -28.28
C LEU A 189 2.54 -3.52 -29.35
N GLN A 190 3.20 -2.77 -30.23
CA GLN A 190 4.09 -3.34 -31.23
C GLN A 190 5.30 -4.06 -30.63
N GLU A 191 5.92 -3.45 -29.60
CA GLU A 191 7.02 -4.07 -28.87
C GLU A 191 6.58 -5.34 -28.13
N MET A 192 5.42 -5.32 -27.49
CA MET A 192 4.84 -6.51 -26.83
C MET A 192 4.62 -7.64 -27.84
N ASN A 193 4.03 -7.36 -28.99
CA ASN A 193 3.82 -8.35 -30.03
C ASN A 193 5.15 -8.93 -30.56
N GLN A 194 6.20 -8.09 -30.65
CA GLN A 194 7.54 -8.58 -31.04
C GLN A 194 8.15 -9.51 -29.98
N VAL A 195 7.97 -9.18 -28.69
CA VAL A 195 8.43 -10.04 -27.58
C VAL A 195 7.66 -11.37 -27.56
N GLU A 196 6.33 -11.34 -27.74
CA GLU A 196 5.50 -12.55 -27.81
C GLU A 196 5.89 -13.44 -29.01
N ALA A 197 6.24 -12.84 -30.15
CA ALA A 197 6.70 -13.55 -31.34
C ALA A 197 8.12 -14.12 -31.20
N HIS A 198 8.88 -13.72 -30.16
CA HIS A 198 10.24 -14.17 -29.97
C HIS A 198 10.30 -15.69 -29.71
N PRO A 199 11.18 -16.45 -30.38
CA PRO A 199 11.24 -17.91 -30.26
C PRO A 199 11.40 -18.42 -28.83
N MET A 200 12.17 -17.72 -28.00
CA MET A 200 12.39 -18.09 -26.59
C MET A 200 11.13 -17.97 -25.75
N MET A 201 10.30 -16.95 -26.01
CA MET A 201 9.02 -16.80 -25.30
C MET A 201 8.05 -17.93 -25.69
N ARG A 202 8.00 -18.29 -26.97
CA ARG A 202 7.19 -19.43 -27.45
C ARG A 202 7.61 -20.75 -26.80
N LEU A 203 8.93 -20.97 -26.64
CA LEU A 203 9.44 -22.15 -25.93
C LEU A 203 9.05 -22.14 -24.45
N ALA A 204 9.16 -20.99 -23.77
CA ALA A 204 8.76 -20.85 -22.36
C ALA A 204 7.26 -21.15 -22.17
N TYR A 205 6.39 -20.66 -23.05
CA TYR A 205 4.96 -20.99 -23.02
C TYR A 205 4.69 -22.48 -23.23
N LEU A 206 5.39 -23.13 -24.17
CA LEU A 206 5.26 -24.57 -24.40
C LEU A 206 5.72 -25.38 -23.18
N GLU A 207 6.80 -24.99 -22.52
CA GLU A 207 7.26 -25.65 -21.31
C GLU A 207 6.30 -25.47 -20.15
N GLN A 208 5.73 -24.26 -20.00
CA GLN A 208 4.75 -23.97 -18.94
C GLN A 208 3.45 -24.76 -19.17
N SER A 209 2.96 -24.86 -20.41
CA SER A 209 1.79 -25.66 -20.76
C SER A 209 2.02 -27.14 -20.48
N ARG A 210 3.19 -27.69 -20.81
CA ARG A 210 3.55 -29.07 -20.49
C ARG A 210 3.60 -29.36 -19.00
N ARG A 211 4.08 -28.39 -18.18
CA ARG A 211 4.11 -28.52 -16.72
C ARG A 211 2.70 -28.51 -16.13
N THR A 212 1.81 -27.67 -16.61
CA THR A 212 0.41 -27.63 -16.16
C THR A 212 -0.35 -28.89 -16.55
N GLU A 213 -0.14 -29.45 -17.74
CA GLU A 213 -0.74 -30.72 -18.16
C GLU A 213 -0.22 -31.89 -17.32
N ALA A 214 1.08 -31.94 -17.01
CA ALA A 214 1.67 -32.97 -16.16
C ALA A 214 1.09 -32.98 -14.73
N VAL A 215 0.84 -31.79 -14.16
CA VAL A 215 0.22 -31.64 -12.84
C VAL A 215 -1.23 -32.11 -12.85
N VAL A 216 -1.98 -31.83 -13.90
CA VAL A 216 -3.39 -32.25 -14.02
C VAL A 216 -3.49 -33.80 -14.17
N MET A 217 -2.55 -34.44 -14.87
CA MET A 217 -2.54 -35.91 -15.02
C MET A 217 -2.15 -36.62 -13.72
N THR A 218 -1.33 -36.02 -12.84
CA THR A 218 -0.95 -36.66 -11.57
C THR A 218 -2.03 -36.52 -10.48
N THR A 219 -2.92 -35.54 -10.57
CA THR A 219 -4.05 -35.37 -9.62
C THR A 219 -5.29 -36.17 -9.99
N GLY A 220 -5.37 -36.75 -11.23
CA GLY A 220 -6.54 -37.48 -11.73
C GLY A 220 -6.54 -38.99 -11.51
N SER A 221 -5.46 -39.62 -10.99
CA SER A 221 -5.34 -41.10 -10.90
C SER A 221 -5.57 -41.68 -9.50
N GLY A 222 -6.28 -40.98 -8.62
CA GLY A 222 -6.46 -41.39 -7.21
C GLY A 222 -7.86 -41.67 -6.75
N THR A 223 -8.75 -42.31 -7.54
CA THR A 223 -10.02 -42.87 -6.99
C THR A 223 -10.63 -43.93 -7.89
N THR A 224 -10.10 -45.16 -7.84
CA THR A 224 -10.88 -46.37 -8.12
C THR A 224 -10.25 -47.55 -7.39
N SER A 225 -10.82 -47.87 -6.25
CA SER A 225 -10.79 -49.22 -5.65
C SER A 225 -11.63 -49.14 -4.38
N SER A 226 -12.58 -49.85 -4.09
CA SER A 226 -13.20 -51.13 -4.39
C SER A 226 -14.16 -51.37 -3.23
N VAL A 227 -15.35 -51.77 -3.52
CA VAL A 227 -16.24 -52.40 -2.53
C VAL A 227 -16.44 -53.84 -3.01
N PRO A 228 -16.27 -54.84 -2.15
CA PRO A 228 -17.07 -56.04 -2.27
C PRO A 228 -18.38 -55.90 -1.50
#